data_32c01a1cc74e5662cf2452d09c502530
#
_entry.id   32c01a1cc74e5662cf2452d09c502530
#
_cell.length_a   1.000
_cell.length_b   1.000
_cell.length_c   1.000
_cell.angle_alpha   90.00
_cell.angle_beta   90.00
_cell.angle_gamma   90.00
#
_symmetry.space_group_name_H-M   'P 1'
#
loop_
_entity.id
_entity.type
_entity.pdbx_description
1 polymer ?
#
loop_
_entity_poly.entity_id
_entity_poly.type
_entity_poly.pdbx_seq_one_letter_code
_entity_poly.pdbx_strand_id
1 'polypeptide(L)'
;MYKRQQLNCVLFIRSNRGVTLTPEGELLYSRIASAAVQIQDAEEELSASATLEHGAISISATETALNIYLAEKLRAFHTDYPGIRLRISNHSTPQALQAVKNGEVDFAIITTPAEVESGLKMVELKPFYEVLVGGRTFTALSSQNLSLKELNNYPLISLSDESMTRAFYRQFFLDHGAVLKPDTELSLIHI
;
A
#
# COMPACT_ATOMS: atom_id res chain seq x y z
N MET A 1 -9.16 26.41 20.85
CA MET A 1 -7.93 27.06 21.36
C MET A 1 -7.40 26.44 22.66
N TYR A 2 -8.15 25.56 23.32
CA TYR A 2 -7.84 25.04 24.68
C TYR A 2 -6.90 23.81 24.75
N LYS A 3 -6.75 23.00 23.69
CA LYS A 3 -5.96 21.76 23.77
C LYS A 3 -4.44 21.95 23.86
N ARG A 4 -3.90 23.06 23.35
CA ARG A 4 -2.44 23.35 23.43
C ARG A 4 -1.95 23.64 24.86
N GLN A 5 -2.82 24.18 25.71
CA GLN A 5 -2.46 24.51 27.09
C GLN A 5 -2.45 23.29 28.03
N GLN A 6 -3.20 22.24 27.70
CA GLN A 6 -3.26 21.03 28.51
C GLN A 6 -2.06 20.09 28.28
N LEU A 7 -1.49 20.07 27.07
CA LEU A 7 -0.41 19.15 26.71
C LEU A 7 0.98 19.77 26.91
N ASN A 8 1.05 21.07 27.17
CA ASN A 8 2.27 21.84 27.41
C ASN A 8 3.37 21.61 26.34
N CYS A 9 2.97 21.33 25.09
CA CYS A 9 3.86 21.09 23.95
C CYS A 9 3.31 21.73 22.67
N VAL A 10 4.21 21.98 21.72
CA VAL A 10 3.87 22.50 20.39
C VAL A 10 3.68 21.30 19.47
N LEU A 11 2.51 21.19 18.85
CA LEU A 11 2.16 20.07 17.98
C LEU A 11 2.39 20.35 16.49
N PHE A 12 2.44 21.62 16.10
CA PHE A 12 2.53 22.06 14.70
C PHE A 12 3.56 23.15 14.51
N ILE A 13 4.35 23.05 13.46
CA ILE A 13 5.24 24.07 12.95
C ILE A 13 4.56 24.72 11.75
N ARG A 14 4.40 26.04 11.80
CA ARG A 14 3.87 26.82 10.67
C ARG A 14 5.02 27.46 9.91
N SER A 15 5.02 27.32 8.61
CA SER A 15 5.97 27.97 7.70
C SER A 15 5.21 28.61 6.54
N ASN A 16 5.92 29.40 5.73
CA ASN A 16 5.35 29.97 4.49
C ASN A 16 4.99 28.90 3.45
N ARG A 17 5.40 27.63 3.66
CA ARG A 17 5.11 26.47 2.80
C ARG A 17 4.00 25.57 3.33
N GLY A 18 3.40 25.92 4.48
CA GLY A 18 2.33 25.13 5.08
C GLY A 18 2.56 24.80 6.55
N VAL A 19 1.90 23.77 7.02
CA VAL A 19 1.94 23.30 8.40
C VAL A 19 2.50 21.87 8.42
N THR A 20 3.49 21.65 9.28
CA THR A 20 4.07 20.31 9.55
C THR A 20 3.89 19.95 11.02
N LEU A 21 3.91 18.66 11.33
CA LEU A 21 3.88 18.17 12.71
C LEU A 21 5.26 18.35 13.36
N THR A 22 5.27 18.54 14.67
CA THR A 22 6.46 18.36 15.51
C THR A 22 6.60 16.86 15.86
N PRO A 23 7.72 16.38 16.43
CA PRO A 23 7.82 15.01 16.94
C PRO A 23 6.71 14.65 17.94
N GLU A 24 6.34 15.58 18.81
CA GLU A 24 5.23 15.42 19.76
C GLU A 24 3.88 15.39 19.00
N GLY A 25 3.77 16.16 17.93
CA GLY A 25 2.60 16.14 17.04
C GLY A 25 2.45 14.80 16.33
N GLU A 26 3.53 14.23 15.83
CA GLU A 26 3.54 12.91 15.19
C GLU A 26 3.18 11.80 16.18
N LEU A 27 3.75 11.84 17.39
CA LEU A 27 3.42 10.90 18.45
C LEU A 27 1.93 10.96 18.82
N LEU A 28 1.39 12.16 19.01
CA LEU A 28 -0.02 12.34 19.31
C LEU A 28 -0.90 11.86 18.14
N TYR A 29 -0.56 12.23 16.92
CA TYR A 29 -1.29 11.83 15.73
C TYR A 29 -1.36 10.31 15.58
N SER A 30 -0.24 9.61 15.73
CA SER A 30 -0.20 8.15 15.66
C SER A 30 -1.09 7.45 16.71
N ARG A 31 -1.36 8.11 17.83
CA ARG A 31 -2.21 7.56 18.91
C ARG A 31 -3.68 7.89 18.77
N ILE A 32 -4.03 9.02 18.14
CA ILE A 32 -5.42 9.47 18.10
C ILE A 32 -6.05 9.35 16.71
N ALA A 33 -5.26 9.11 15.64
CA ALA A 33 -5.79 9.02 14.28
C ALA A 33 -6.84 7.91 14.16
N SER A 34 -6.55 6.71 14.67
CA SER A 34 -7.49 5.59 14.67
C SER A 34 -8.75 5.86 15.50
N ALA A 35 -8.60 6.50 16.66
CA ALA A 35 -9.73 6.87 17.48
C ALA A 35 -10.64 7.91 16.80
N ALA A 36 -10.06 8.85 16.06
CA ALA A 36 -10.83 9.84 15.31
C ALA A 36 -11.63 9.19 14.17
N VAL A 37 -11.04 8.22 13.47
CA VAL A 37 -11.75 7.43 12.44
C VAL A 37 -12.88 6.64 13.07
N GLN A 38 -12.65 5.93 14.17
CA GLN A 38 -13.68 5.17 14.89
C GLN A 38 -14.85 6.02 15.37
N ILE A 39 -14.57 7.23 15.87
CA ILE A 39 -15.63 8.16 16.29
C ILE A 39 -16.44 8.59 15.05
N GLN A 40 -15.79 8.93 13.96
CA GLN A 40 -16.48 9.34 12.74
C GLN A 40 -17.32 8.19 12.16
N ASP A 41 -16.81 6.97 12.14
CA ASP A 41 -17.54 5.81 11.66
C ASP A 41 -18.75 5.51 12.55
N ALA A 42 -18.62 5.63 13.87
CA ALA A 42 -19.74 5.49 14.80
C ALA A 42 -20.80 6.59 14.64
N GLU A 43 -20.41 7.83 14.36
CA GLU A 43 -21.33 8.92 14.04
C GLU A 43 -22.08 8.66 12.70
N GLU A 44 -21.37 8.12 11.71
CA GLU A 44 -21.95 7.73 10.42
C GLU A 44 -22.92 6.54 10.58
N GLU A 45 -22.61 5.54 11.40
CA GLU A 45 -23.49 4.41 11.72
C GLU A 45 -24.76 4.85 12.46
N LEU A 46 -24.64 5.74 13.42
CA LEU A 46 -25.79 6.29 14.15
C LEU A 46 -26.69 7.16 13.25
N SER A 47 -26.11 7.84 12.28
CA SER A 47 -26.86 8.66 11.32
C SER A 47 -27.47 7.85 10.19
N ALA A 48 -26.93 6.67 9.89
CA ALA A 48 -27.46 5.72 8.93
C ALA A 48 -28.44 4.79 9.64
N SER A 49 -29.75 4.94 9.37
CA SER A 49 -30.73 3.91 9.78
C SER A 49 -30.20 2.52 9.46
N ALA A 50 -30.42 1.56 10.37
CA ALA A 50 -29.86 0.22 10.44
C ALA A 50 -30.16 -0.72 9.23
N THR A 51 -30.10 -0.24 8.03
CA THR A 51 -30.18 -0.99 6.78
C THR A 51 -28.79 -1.02 6.14
N LEU A 52 -28.41 -2.14 5.55
CA LEU A 52 -27.19 -2.32 4.74
C LEU A 52 -27.07 -1.32 3.55
N GLU A 53 -27.92 -0.32 3.51
CA GLU A 53 -27.99 0.68 2.46
C GLU A 53 -27.01 1.84 2.68
N HIS A 54 -26.45 1.99 3.87
CA HIS A 54 -25.58 3.11 4.23
C HIS A 54 -24.43 2.62 5.12
N GLY A 55 -23.27 3.22 4.97
CA GLY A 55 -22.07 2.89 5.73
C GLY A 55 -20.80 3.35 5.01
N ALA A 56 -19.64 3.07 5.59
CA ALA A 56 -18.36 3.31 4.97
C ALA A 56 -17.48 2.07 5.10
N ILE A 57 -16.70 1.77 4.07
CA ILE A 57 -15.66 0.75 4.08
C ILE A 57 -14.35 1.43 3.71
N SER A 58 -13.36 1.30 4.57
CA SER A 58 -12.01 1.82 4.39
C SER A 58 -11.05 0.70 4.02
N ILE A 59 -10.39 0.85 2.89
CA ILE A 59 -9.53 -0.17 2.30
C ILE A 59 -8.15 0.41 2.03
N SER A 60 -7.11 -0.27 2.46
CA SER A 60 -5.75 -0.01 2.00
C SER A 60 -5.36 -1.01 0.92
N ALA A 61 -4.77 -0.56 -0.17
CA ALA A 61 -4.34 -1.46 -1.23
C ALA A 61 -2.98 -1.07 -1.79
N THR A 62 -2.15 -2.06 -2.15
CA THR A 62 -1.01 -1.80 -3.01
C THR A 62 -1.51 -1.47 -4.42
N GLU A 63 -0.75 -0.69 -5.17
CA GLU A 63 -1.13 -0.29 -6.53
C GLU A 63 -1.41 -1.50 -7.44
N THR A 64 -0.55 -2.50 -7.37
CA THR A 64 -0.73 -3.75 -8.12
C THR A 64 -2.03 -4.46 -7.74
N ALA A 65 -2.31 -4.60 -6.44
CA ALA A 65 -3.54 -5.24 -5.95
C ALA A 65 -4.79 -4.43 -6.33
N LEU A 66 -4.70 -3.11 -6.27
CA LEU A 66 -5.79 -2.22 -6.69
C LEU A 66 -6.12 -2.41 -8.18
N ASN A 67 -5.10 -2.37 -9.05
CA ASN A 67 -5.30 -2.41 -10.50
C ASN A 67 -5.69 -3.81 -11.01
N ILE A 68 -5.06 -4.87 -10.48
CA ILE A 68 -5.27 -6.24 -11.00
C ILE A 68 -6.52 -6.89 -10.45
N TYR A 69 -6.91 -6.57 -9.21
CA TYR A 69 -7.97 -7.28 -8.51
C TYR A 69 -9.09 -6.38 -8.00
N LEU A 70 -8.75 -5.34 -7.22
CA LEU A 70 -9.73 -4.62 -6.41
C LEU A 70 -10.64 -3.73 -7.25
N ALA A 71 -10.12 -3.04 -8.27
CA ALA A 71 -10.88 -2.08 -9.07
C ALA A 71 -12.15 -2.69 -9.71
N GLU A 72 -12.05 -3.92 -10.22
CA GLU A 72 -13.20 -4.64 -10.78
C GLU A 72 -14.23 -4.98 -9.70
N LYS A 73 -13.76 -5.44 -8.54
CA LYS A 73 -14.62 -5.81 -7.41
C LYS A 73 -15.34 -4.60 -6.80
N LEU A 74 -14.63 -3.47 -6.70
CA LEU A 74 -15.22 -2.22 -6.22
C LEU A 74 -16.34 -1.72 -7.14
N ARG A 75 -16.15 -1.85 -8.47
CA ARG A 75 -17.18 -1.48 -9.43
C ARG A 75 -18.44 -2.32 -9.25
N ALA A 76 -18.31 -3.64 -9.15
CA ALA A 76 -19.41 -4.55 -8.91
C ALA A 76 -20.10 -4.24 -7.57
N PHE A 77 -19.31 -4.11 -6.51
CA PHE A 77 -19.82 -3.79 -5.17
C PHE A 77 -20.59 -2.46 -5.13
N HIS A 78 -20.06 -1.41 -5.75
CA HIS A 78 -20.75 -0.12 -5.78
C HIS A 78 -22.06 -0.14 -6.59
N THR A 79 -22.15 -1.04 -7.58
CA THR A 79 -23.40 -1.26 -8.32
C THR A 79 -24.47 -1.90 -7.44
N ASP A 80 -24.05 -2.88 -6.63
CA ASP A 80 -24.97 -3.62 -5.75
C ASP A 80 -25.32 -2.84 -4.47
N TYR A 81 -24.40 -2.00 -3.98
CA TYR A 81 -24.51 -1.24 -2.74
C TYR A 81 -24.14 0.24 -2.93
N PRO A 82 -24.94 1.01 -3.69
CA PRO A 82 -24.59 2.40 -4.05
C PRO A 82 -24.59 3.37 -2.87
N GLY A 83 -25.25 3.01 -1.76
CA GLY A 83 -25.26 3.81 -0.53
C GLY A 83 -24.04 3.64 0.36
N ILE A 84 -23.20 2.63 0.09
CA ILE A 84 -21.97 2.41 0.88
C ILE A 84 -20.83 3.25 0.32
N ARG A 85 -20.23 4.07 1.18
CA ARG A 85 -19.06 4.88 0.85
C ARG A 85 -17.80 4.01 0.88
N LEU A 86 -17.01 4.07 -0.18
CA LEU A 86 -15.73 3.41 -0.27
C LEU A 86 -14.60 4.43 -0.10
N ARG A 87 -13.74 4.21 0.88
CA ARG A 87 -12.50 4.98 1.11
C ARG A 87 -11.32 4.08 0.74
N ILE A 88 -10.55 4.45 -0.27
CA ILE A 88 -9.43 3.63 -0.75
C ILE A 88 -8.16 4.45 -0.63
N SER A 89 -7.19 3.91 0.07
CA SER A 89 -5.85 4.47 0.20
C SER A 89 -4.83 3.58 -0.53
N ASN A 90 -3.93 4.20 -1.28
CA ASN A 90 -2.82 3.50 -1.92
C ASN A 90 -1.60 3.56 -1.01
N HIS A 91 -1.09 2.39 -0.62
CA HIS A 91 0.04 2.25 0.29
C HIS A 91 0.98 1.14 -0.17
N SER A 92 2.25 1.20 0.25
CA SER A 92 3.14 0.05 0.16
C SER A 92 2.65 -1.08 1.09
N THR A 93 3.08 -2.32 0.84
CA THR A 93 2.70 -3.47 1.68
C THR A 93 2.92 -3.24 3.19
N PRO A 94 4.09 -2.75 3.66
CA PRO A 94 4.28 -2.47 5.08
C PRO A 94 3.32 -1.40 5.63
N GLN A 95 3.09 -0.33 4.86
CA GLN A 95 2.16 0.74 5.26
C GLN A 95 0.72 0.24 5.34
N ALA A 96 0.30 -0.58 4.36
CA ALA A 96 -1.04 -1.16 4.34
C ALA A 96 -1.29 -2.09 5.54
N LEU A 97 -0.32 -2.94 5.90
CA LEU A 97 -0.39 -3.79 7.09
C LEU A 97 -0.45 -2.97 8.37
N GLN A 98 0.35 -1.91 8.46
CA GLN A 98 0.33 -1.02 9.61
C GLN A 98 -1.00 -0.28 9.76
N ALA A 99 -1.60 0.17 8.66
CA ALA A 99 -2.91 0.83 8.66
C ALA A 99 -4.02 -0.08 9.21
N VAL A 100 -4.03 -1.38 8.82
CA VAL A 100 -4.96 -2.36 9.40
C VAL A 100 -4.70 -2.56 10.89
N LYS A 101 -3.43 -2.72 11.28
CA LYS A 101 -3.05 -2.94 12.68
C LYS A 101 -3.45 -1.76 13.59
N ASN A 102 -3.35 -0.55 13.05
CA ASN A 102 -3.74 0.67 13.76
C ASN A 102 -5.27 0.90 13.76
N GLY A 103 -6.06 0.11 13.02
CA GLY A 103 -7.49 0.33 12.85
C GLY A 103 -7.82 1.58 12.02
N GLU A 104 -6.90 2.03 11.17
CA GLU A 104 -7.10 3.16 10.25
C GLU A 104 -7.93 2.74 9.02
N VAL A 105 -7.92 1.44 8.70
CA VAL A 105 -8.70 0.82 7.65
C VAL A 105 -9.28 -0.52 8.12
N ASP A 106 -10.39 -0.94 7.54
CA ASP A 106 -11.07 -2.19 7.89
C ASP A 106 -10.28 -3.42 7.43
N PHE A 107 -9.68 -3.33 6.25
CA PHE A 107 -8.79 -4.37 5.72
C PHE A 107 -7.84 -3.80 4.67
N ALA A 108 -6.83 -4.62 4.33
CA ALA A 108 -5.89 -4.30 3.26
C ALA A 108 -5.83 -5.40 2.21
N ILE A 109 -5.62 -5.02 0.96
CA ILE A 109 -5.31 -5.94 -0.14
C ILE A 109 -3.89 -5.63 -0.62
N ILE A 110 -3.03 -6.61 -0.41
CA ILE A 110 -1.60 -6.49 -0.65
C ILE A 110 -1.12 -7.56 -1.63
N THR A 111 0.07 -7.37 -2.15
CA THR A 111 0.79 -8.40 -2.90
C THR A 111 1.77 -9.14 -1.99
N THR A 112 1.91 -10.44 -2.21
CA THR A 112 2.93 -11.28 -1.56
C THR A 112 4.20 -11.32 -2.42
N PRO A 113 5.39 -11.54 -1.81
CA PRO A 113 5.60 -11.95 -0.42
C PRO A 113 5.38 -10.81 0.57
N ALA A 114 4.79 -11.16 1.72
CA ALA A 114 4.62 -10.27 2.84
C ALA A 114 4.67 -11.08 4.15
N GLU A 115 5.37 -10.55 5.13
CA GLU A 115 5.33 -11.08 6.48
C GLU A 115 4.15 -10.47 7.23
N VAL A 116 3.23 -11.31 7.68
CA VAL A 116 2.04 -10.88 8.42
C VAL A 116 2.26 -11.12 9.90
N GLU A 117 2.28 -10.05 10.67
CA GLU A 117 2.45 -10.10 12.11
C GLU A 117 1.26 -10.76 12.82
N SER A 118 1.49 -11.21 14.06
CA SER A 118 0.43 -11.77 14.91
C SER A 118 -0.71 -10.77 15.12
N GLY A 119 -1.94 -11.28 15.09
CA GLY A 119 -3.15 -10.47 15.26
C GLY A 119 -3.86 -10.11 13.95
N LEU A 120 -3.23 -10.32 12.81
CA LEU A 120 -3.86 -10.18 11.49
C LEU A 120 -4.18 -11.54 10.90
N LYS A 121 -5.30 -11.64 10.19
CA LYS A 121 -5.67 -12.81 9.40
C LYS A 121 -5.41 -12.53 7.93
N MET A 122 -4.59 -13.36 7.29
CA MET A 122 -4.36 -13.32 5.86
C MET A 122 -5.24 -14.33 5.13
N VAL A 123 -5.79 -13.90 4.00
CA VAL A 123 -6.55 -14.75 3.08
C VAL A 123 -5.95 -14.61 1.69
N GLU A 124 -5.55 -15.72 1.09
CA GLU A 124 -5.06 -15.73 -0.28
C GLU A 124 -6.22 -15.51 -1.26
N LEU A 125 -6.05 -14.61 -2.23
CA LEU A 125 -7.11 -14.22 -3.17
C LEU A 125 -6.86 -14.81 -4.56
N LYS A 126 -5.85 -14.30 -5.28
CA LYS A 126 -5.57 -14.65 -6.67
C LYS A 126 -4.07 -14.61 -6.93
N PRO A 127 -3.50 -15.63 -7.58
CA PRO A 127 -2.12 -15.55 -8.04
C PRO A 127 -2.01 -14.53 -9.20
N PHE A 128 -0.85 -13.87 -9.28
CA PHE A 128 -0.47 -13.05 -10.41
C PHE A 128 0.98 -13.36 -10.79
N TYR A 129 1.34 -12.98 -12.00
CA TYR A 129 2.67 -13.23 -12.53
C TYR A 129 3.29 -11.91 -12.96
N GLU A 130 4.55 -11.73 -12.65
CA GLU A 130 5.36 -10.65 -13.18
C GLU A 130 6.15 -11.16 -14.38
N VAL A 131 6.32 -10.33 -15.38
CA VAL A 131 7.05 -10.63 -16.59
C VAL A 131 8.10 -9.56 -16.84
N LEU A 132 9.23 -9.96 -17.42
CA LEU A 132 10.20 -9.02 -17.93
C LEU A 132 9.63 -8.32 -19.16
N VAL A 133 9.70 -7.01 -19.18
CA VAL A 133 9.33 -6.20 -20.35
C VAL A 133 10.55 -5.48 -20.88
N GLY A 134 10.65 -5.34 -22.19
CA GLY A 134 11.75 -4.64 -22.85
C GLY A 134 11.24 -3.75 -23.98
N GLY A 135 11.91 -2.63 -24.18
CA GLY A 135 11.66 -1.77 -25.32
C GLY A 135 12.03 -2.43 -26.65
N ARG A 136 11.73 -1.77 -27.78
CA ARG A 136 11.93 -2.30 -29.15
C ARG A 136 13.36 -2.76 -29.43
N THR A 137 14.36 -2.17 -28.78
CA THR A 137 15.78 -2.57 -28.91
C THR A 137 16.03 -4.00 -28.46
N PHE A 138 15.19 -4.54 -27.56
CA PHE A 138 15.31 -5.88 -26.99
C PHE A 138 14.35 -6.89 -27.61
N THR A 139 13.69 -6.57 -28.73
CA THR A 139 12.70 -7.47 -29.40
C THR A 139 13.28 -8.84 -29.70
N ALA A 140 14.57 -8.92 -30.06
CA ALA A 140 15.22 -10.19 -30.35
C ALA A 140 15.29 -11.14 -29.14
N LEU A 141 15.16 -10.62 -27.93
CA LEU A 141 15.18 -11.42 -26.71
C LEU A 141 13.84 -12.09 -26.40
N SER A 142 12.75 -11.59 -26.98
CA SER A 142 11.39 -12.10 -26.69
C SER A 142 11.18 -13.58 -27.08
N SER A 143 12.01 -14.10 -27.98
CA SER A 143 12.01 -15.51 -28.41
C SER A 143 13.08 -16.37 -27.72
N GLN A 144 13.84 -15.81 -26.78
CA GLN A 144 14.95 -16.49 -26.12
C GLN A 144 14.58 -16.81 -24.66
N ASN A 145 15.07 -17.98 -24.20
CA ASN A 145 15.04 -18.31 -22.78
C ASN A 145 16.37 -17.84 -22.17
N LEU A 146 16.31 -16.76 -21.42
CA LEU A 146 17.46 -16.21 -20.71
C LEU A 146 17.53 -16.77 -19.28
N SER A 147 18.72 -17.18 -18.88
CA SER A 147 18.99 -17.47 -17.47
C SER A 147 19.09 -16.16 -16.68
N LEU A 148 18.91 -16.24 -15.35
CA LEU A 148 19.05 -15.07 -14.47
C LEU A 148 20.46 -14.44 -14.54
N LYS A 149 21.50 -15.25 -14.80
CA LYS A 149 22.87 -14.74 -14.96
C LYS A 149 23.04 -13.95 -16.26
N GLU A 150 22.40 -14.37 -17.34
CA GLU A 150 22.46 -13.70 -18.62
C GLU A 150 21.73 -12.36 -18.61
N LEU A 151 20.71 -12.20 -17.74
CA LEU A 151 20.03 -10.92 -17.59
C LEU A 151 20.96 -9.78 -17.16
N ASN A 152 22.03 -10.07 -16.42
CA ASN A 152 23.03 -9.07 -16.02
C ASN A 152 23.89 -8.55 -17.20
N ASN A 153 23.76 -9.11 -18.39
CA ASN A 153 24.41 -8.57 -19.58
C ASN A 153 23.58 -7.46 -20.26
N TYR A 154 22.40 -7.19 -19.74
CA TYR A 154 21.50 -6.17 -20.26
C TYR A 154 21.23 -5.11 -19.19
N PRO A 155 20.98 -3.87 -19.59
CA PRO A 155 20.59 -2.84 -18.65
C PRO A 155 19.23 -3.18 -18.00
N LEU A 156 19.23 -3.36 -16.70
CA LEU A 156 18.05 -3.72 -15.92
C LEU A 156 17.50 -2.51 -15.18
N ILE A 157 16.19 -2.36 -15.24
CA ILE A 157 15.43 -1.42 -14.40
C ILE A 157 14.70 -2.23 -13.33
N SER A 158 14.80 -1.82 -12.11
CA SER A 158 14.13 -2.47 -10.98
C SER A 158 13.55 -1.45 -10.01
N LEU A 159 12.73 -1.95 -9.09
CA LEU A 159 12.24 -1.14 -7.98
C LEU A 159 13.38 -0.80 -7.02
N SER A 160 13.22 0.26 -6.22
CA SER A 160 14.15 0.66 -5.19
C SER A 160 14.28 -0.39 -4.07
N ASP A 161 15.37 -0.36 -3.33
CA ASP A 161 15.67 -1.32 -2.25
C ASP A 161 14.62 -1.33 -1.11
N GLU A 162 13.84 -0.27 -0.97
CA GLU A 162 12.74 -0.17 0.00
C GLU A 162 11.51 -1.03 -0.38
N SER A 163 11.45 -1.54 -1.61
CA SER A 163 10.36 -2.37 -2.10
C SER A 163 10.49 -3.82 -1.63
N MET A 164 9.41 -4.38 -1.07
CA MET A 164 9.33 -5.82 -0.74
C MET A 164 9.48 -6.70 -2.00
N THR A 165 8.98 -6.27 -3.14
CA THR A 165 9.17 -6.95 -4.43
C THR A 165 10.65 -7.00 -4.80
N ARG A 166 11.38 -5.91 -4.60
CA ARG A 166 12.83 -5.87 -4.82
C ARG A 166 13.56 -6.84 -3.90
N ALA A 167 13.22 -6.85 -2.62
CA ALA A 167 13.83 -7.78 -1.65
C ALA A 167 13.58 -9.24 -2.06
N PHE A 168 12.37 -9.56 -2.51
CA PHE A 168 12.02 -10.88 -3.04
C PHE A 168 12.88 -11.26 -4.25
N TYR A 169 13.00 -10.40 -5.26
CA TYR A 169 13.80 -10.70 -6.45
C TYR A 169 15.28 -10.82 -6.12
N ARG A 170 15.80 -10.01 -5.22
CA ARG A 170 17.19 -10.14 -4.76
C ARG A 170 17.42 -11.52 -4.17
N GLN A 171 16.53 -11.99 -3.30
CA GLN A 171 16.65 -13.32 -2.71
C GLN A 171 16.48 -14.41 -3.77
N PHE A 172 15.47 -14.28 -4.64
CA PHE A 172 15.26 -15.23 -5.75
C PHE A 172 16.48 -15.40 -6.65
N PHE A 173 17.16 -14.31 -7.01
CA PHE A 173 18.42 -14.39 -7.78
C PHE A 173 19.51 -15.11 -7.01
N LEU A 174 19.69 -14.81 -5.72
CA LEU A 174 20.68 -15.47 -4.87
C LEU A 174 20.42 -16.99 -4.76
N ASP A 175 19.20 -17.40 -4.55
CA ASP A 175 18.79 -18.80 -4.45
C ASP A 175 19.07 -19.58 -5.74
N HIS A 176 19.10 -18.90 -6.87
CA HIS A 176 19.43 -19.48 -8.19
C HIS A 176 20.89 -19.21 -8.61
N GLY A 177 21.75 -18.82 -7.66
CA GLY A 177 23.19 -18.62 -7.91
C GLY A 177 23.51 -17.43 -8.83
N ALA A 178 22.62 -16.44 -8.87
CA ALA A 178 22.80 -15.18 -9.60
C ALA A 178 22.73 -13.99 -8.62
N VAL A 179 23.13 -12.82 -9.08
CA VAL A 179 23.03 -11.57 -8.32
C VAL A 179 22.25 -10.58 -9.15
N LEU A 180 21.20 -10.02 -8.59
CA LEU A 180 20.42 -8.98 -9.25
C LEU A 180 21.18 -7.64 -9.19
N LYS A 181 21.56 -7.12 -10.37
CA LYS A 181 22.32 -5.87 -10.53
C LYS A 181 21.55 -4.93 -11.46
N PRO A 182 20.63 -4.12 -10.98
CA PRO A 182 19.97 -3.12 -11.81
C PRO A 182 20.88 -1.93 -12.09
N ASP A 183 20.76 -1.39 -13.28
CA ASP A 183 21.42 -0.16 -13.71
C ASP A 183 20.59 1.08 -13.33
N THR A 184 19.29 0.90 -13.17
CA THR A 184 18.35 1.97 -12.82
C THR A 184 17.38 1.47 -11.77
N GLU A 185 17.14 2.29 -10.76
CA GLU A 185 16.15 2.02 -9.72
C GLU A 185 15.04 3.06 -9.77
N LEU A 186 13.79 2.58 -9.66
CA LEU A 186 12.60 3.41 -9.68
C LEU A 186 11.77 3.17 -8.42
N SER A 187 11.19 4.23 -7.87
CA SER A 187 10.11 4.10 -6.89
C SER A 187 8.81 3.74 -7.62
N LEU A 188 7.90 3.05 -6.93
CA LEU A 188 6.58 2.68 -7.48
C LEU A 188 5.74 3.88 -7.97
N ILE A 189 6.06 5.08 -7.51
CA ILE A 189 5.33 6.31 -7.86
C ILE A 189 5.60 6.77 -9.30
N HIS A 190 6.61 6.21 -9.97
CA HIS A 190 7.10 6.70 -11.27
C HIS A 190 6.99 5.68 -12.42
N ILE A 191 6.27 4.57 -12.23
CA ILE A 191 6.05 3.58 -13.29
C ILE A 191 4.73 3.82 -14.01
#